data_a85a23a564e84c6e3883e82fe97a3d81
#
_entry.id   a85a23a564e84c6e3883e82fe97a3d81
#
_cell.length_a   1.000
_cell.length_b   1.000
_cell.length_c   1.000
_cell.angle_alpha   90.00
_cell.angle_beta   90.00
_cell.angle_gamma   90.00
#
_symmetry.space_group_name_H-M   'P 1'
#
loop_
_entity.id
_entity.type
_entity.pdbx_description
1 polymer ?
#
loop_
_entity_poly.entity_id
_entity_poly.type
_entity_poly.pdbx_seq_one_letter_code
_entity_poly.pdbx_strand_id
1 'polypeptide(L)'
;ITTRLVGSEMCIRDRLNTEGYGGMLCATWLDRPLSIAGRVLVSEGNSIVTKLLNIDRDLLMIPNVAIHMNRAANDGFKYNLQVDMLPLLSGGDDRQKDFKQIIADELGVKKEDILGHDLYLYNRMAPSIWGANEEFISAGHLDDLQCGFASLKALLAGYNDESIDIMACFDNEEVGSGTKQGADSTLLRDTLIRINNALGKTEEDYHRALASSFMLSADNAHAVHPNHPEHTDVTNCTYMNEGVVVKSHAGQKYTSDGVSMAVVKSLASGADVPLQYFANRSDKAGGSTLGNIAMAQASMNAVDIGLPQLAMHSSYETAGIKDTYYAIALMKALFDSHIQETSTHSLEIKR
;
A
#
# COMPACT_ATOMS: atom_id res chain seq x y z
N ILE A 1 0.49 -4.60 -4.83
CA ILE A 1 -0.09 -4.74 -6.18
C ILE A 1 -0.39 -6.21 -6.46
N THR A 2 -1.53 -6.49 -7.01
CA THR A 2 -2.05 -7.83 -7.24
C THR A 2 -2.74 -7.92 -8.61
N THR A 3 -3.32 -9.07 -8.93
CA THR A 3 -4.05 -9.30 -10.17
C THR A 3 -5.52 -9.58 -9.83
N ARG A 4 -6.42 -8.80 -10.39
CA ARG A 4 -7.87 -8.92 -10.19
C ARG A 4 -8.47 -9.90 -11.18
N LEU A 5 -9.44 -10.72 -10.73
CA LEU A 5 -10.26 -11.55 -11.58
C LEU A 5 -11.35 -10.72 -12.25
N VAL A 6 -11.52 -10.84 -13.56
CA VAL A 6 -12.45 -10.00 -14.35
C VAL A 6 -13.40 -10.85 -15.17
N GLY A 7 -14.62 -10.33 -15.31
CA GLY A 7 -15.64 -10.87 -16.20
C GLY A 7 -16.59 -11.87 -15.54
N SER A 8 -17.73 -12.09 -16.20
CA SER A 8 -18.77 -13.04 -15.76
C SER A 8 -18.42 -14.49 -16.10
N GLU A 9 -17.63 -14.71 -17.16
CA GLU A 9 -17.05 -15.99 -17.52
C GLU A 9 -15.55 -15.96 -17.19
N MET A 10 -15.23 -16.37 -15.96
CA MET A 10 -13.87 -16.28 -15.41
C MET A 10 -12.92 -17.37 -15.93
N CYS A 11 -13.44 -18.35 -16.65
CA CYS A 11 -12.67 -19.49 -17.13
C CYS A 11 -12.66 -19.56 -18.65
N ILE A 12 -11.47 -19.52 -19.23
CA ILE A 12 -11.27 -19.92 -20.62
C ILE A 12 -10.65 -21.34 -20.57
N ARG A 13 -11.51 -22.35 -20.53
CA ARG A 13 -11.13 -23.76 -20.32
C ARG A 13 -10.44 -23.96 -18.96
N ASP A 14 -9.12 -24.02 -18.94
CA ASP A 14 -8.24 -24.35 -17.84
C ASP A 14 -7.60 -23.13 -17.15
N ARG A 15 -7.91 -21.90 -17.59
CA ARG A 15 -7.30 -20.65 -17.12
C ARG A 15 -8.32 -19.66 -16.63
N LEU A 16 -7.92 -18.81 -15.67
CA LEU A 16 -8.71 -17.69 -15.24
C LEU A 16 -8.38 -16.43 -16.05
N ASN A 17 -9.39 -15.60 -16.30
CA ASN A 17 -9.19 -14.29 -16.88
C ASN A 17 -8.84 -13.28 -15.77
N THR A 18 -7.73 -12.59 -15.92
CA THR A 18 -7.20 -11.67 -14.93
C THR A 18 -6.72 -10.37 -15.57
N GLU A 19 -6.73 -9.32 -14.78
CA GLU A 19 -6.23 -8.00 -15.12
C GLU A 19 -5.17 -7.56 -14.11
N GLY A 20 -4.14 -6.84 -14.55
CA GLY A 20 -3.18 -6.22 -13.64
C GLY A 20 -3.85 -5.13 -12.80
N TYR A 21 -3.59 -5.13 -11.50
CA TYR A 21 -4.05 -4.10 -10.57
C TYR A 21 -2.86 -3.21 -10.20
N GLY A 22 -2.78 -2.04 -10.82
CA GLY A 22 -1.64 -1.12 -10.70
C GLY A 22 -0.42 -1.51 -11.55
N GLY A 23 0.72 -0.92 -11.25
CA GLY A 23 1.99 -1.08 -11.98
C GLY A 23 2.84 -2.24 -11.47
N MET A 24 2.50 -3.48 -11.79
CA MET A 24 3.14 -4.68 -11.24
C MET A 24 4.42 -5.12 -11.98
N LEU A 25 5.34 -5.76 -11.26
CA LEU A 25 6.48 -6.48 -11.82
C LEU A 25 6.05 -7.88 -12.26
N CYS A 26 5.66 -8.04 -13.54
CA CYS A 26 5.08 -9.27 -14.08
C CYS A 26 5.92 -10.52 -13.82
N ALA A 27 7.25 -10.44 -14.03
CA ALA A 27 8.16 -11.58 -13.90
C ALA A 27 8.08 -12.26 -12.52
N THR A 28 7.76 -11.52 -11.48
CA THR A 28 7.72 -12.04 -10.10
C THR A 28 6.48 -12.86 -9.79
N TRP A 29 5.50 -12.87 -10.68
CA TRP A 29 4.27 -13.65 -10.55
C TRP A 29 4.35 -15.03 -11.22
N LEU A 30 5.38 -15.25 -12.05
CA LEU A 30 5.54 -16.48 -12.82
C LEU A 30 6.15 -17.59 -11.97
N ASP A 31 5.77 -18.85 -12.27
CA ASP A 31 6.29 -20.09 -11.68
C ASP A 31 6.21 -20.14 -10.13
N ARG A 32 5.19 -19.49 -9.55
CA ARG A 32 4.98 -19.44 -8.11
C ARG A 32 3.65 -20.05 -7.72
N PRO A 33 3.54 -20.65 -6.52
CA PRO A 33 2.25 -21.06 -5.99
C PRO A 33 1.39 -19.83 -5.72
N LEU A 34 0.22 -19.77 -6.36
CA LEU A 34 -0.75 -18.70 -6.21
C LEU A 34 -2.06 -19.23 -5.66
N SER A 35 -2.83 -18.34 -5.03
CA SER A 35 -4.19 -18.60 -4.65
C SER A 35 -5.05 -17.34 -4.77
N ILE A 36 -6.27 -17.37 -4.25
CA ILE A 36 -7.29 -16.35 -4.42
C ILE A 36 -7.84 -15.94 -3.07
N ALA A 37 -7.96 -14.64 -2.86
CA ALA A 37 -8.65 -14.04 -1.73
C ALA A 37 -9.45 -12.81 -2.17
N GLY A 38 -10.41 -12.40 -1.35
CA GLY A 38 -11.21 -11.22 -1.57
C GLY A 38 -12.61 -11.35 -0.98
N ARG A 39 -13.58 -10.66 -1.59
CA ARG A 39 -14.97 -10.71 -1.15
C ARG A 39 -15.88 -11.26 -2.22
N VAL A 40 -16.92 -11.97 -1.77
CA VAL A 40 -17.98 -12.52 -2.60
C VAL A 40 -19.33 -12.02 -2.07
N LEU A 41 -20.18 -11.58 -2.97
CA LEU A 41 -21.52 -11.12 -2.65
C LEU A 41 -22.51 -12.26 -2.92
N VAL A 42 -23.24 -12.64 -1.90
CA VAL A 42 -24.13 -13.82 -1.91
C VAL A 42 -25.55 -13.38 -1.60
N SER A 43 -26.53 -13.97 -2.31
CA SER A 43 -27.95 -13.79 -2.01
C SER A 43 -28.34 -14.63 -0.81
N GLU A 44 -28.92 -14.01 0.21
CA GLU A 44 -29.54 -14.67 1.37
C GLU A 44 -30.96 -14.14 1.55
N GLY A 45 -31.93 -14.81 0.94
CA GLY A 45 -33.31 -14.35 0.90
C GLY A 45 -33.43 -13.01 0.15
N ASN A 46 -33.88 -11.97 0.83
CA ASN A 46 -34.00 -10.61 0.27
C ASN A 46 -32.73 -9.74 0.50
N SER A 47 -31.65 -10.31 1.03
CA SER A 47 -30.44 -9.59 1.36
C SER A 47 -29.29 -9.98 0.45
N ILE A 48 -28.38 -9.03 0.19
CA ILE A 48 -27.08 -9.30 -0.39
C ILE A 48 -26.05 -9.23 0.74
N VAL A 49 -25.38 -10.35 1.00
CA VAL A 49 -24.40 -10.48 2.09
C VAL A 49 -23.01 -10.58 1.51
N THR A 50 -22.07 -9.84 2.09
CA THR A 50 -20.63 -9.95 1.75
C THR A 50 -19.99 -11.04 2.58
N LYS A 51 -19.38 -12.03 1.92
CA LYS A 51 -18.56 -13.07 2.54
C LYS A 51 -17.11 -12.87 2.13
N LEU A 52 -16.19 -13.02 3.08
CA LEU A 52 -14.75 -13.02 2.78
C LEU A 52 -14.32 -14.41 2.36
N LEU A 53 -13.61 -14.48 1.25
CA LEU A 53 -13.01 -15.70 0.72
C LEU A 53 -11.49 -15.62 0.89
N ASN A 54 -10.90 -16.69 1.40
CA ASN A 54 -9.48 -16.96 1.32
C ASN A 54 -9.27 -18.45 1.06
N ILE A 55 -8.83 -18.81 -0.13
CA ILE A 55 -8.51 -20.19 -0.49
C ILE A 55 -7.09 -20.47 -0.03
N ASP A 56 -6.96 -21.06 1.17
CA ASP A 56 -5.67 -21.29 1.83
C ASP A 56 -4.99 -22.60 1.36
N ARG A 57 -4.80 -22.73 0.06
CA ARG A 57 -4.02 -23.80 -0.60
C ARG A 57 -3.43 -23.32 -1.91
N ASP A 58 -2.41 -24.00 -2.39
CA ASP A 58 -1.88 -23.75 -3.74
C ASP A 58 -2.94 -24.15 -4.76
N LEU A 59 -3.43 -23.17 -5.50
CA LEU A 59 -4.56 -23.35 -6.41
C LEU A 59 -4.18 -23.09 -7.87
N LEU A 60 -3.30 -22.15 -8.10
CA LEU A 60 -3.01 -21.57 -9.41
C LEU A 60 -1.52 -21.41 -9.63
N MET A 61 -1.14 -21.31 -10.90
CA MET A 61 0.21 -20.92 -11.32
C MET A 61 0.13 -20.17 -12.65
N ILE A 62 0.97 -19.18 -12.84
CA ILE A 62 1.23 -18.54 -14.14
C ILE A 62 2.55 -19.14 -14.67
N PRO A 63 2.52 -20.10 -15.60
CA PRO A 63 3.74 -20.76 -16.05
C PRO A 63 4.51 -19.91 -17.06
N ASN A 64 5.82 -19.86 -16.92
CA ASN A 64 6.71 -19.32 -17.96
C ASN A 64 6.69 -20.17 -19.22
N VAL A 65 6.96 -19.53 -20.35
CA VAL A 65 7.31 -20.24 -21.58
C VAL A 65 8.74 -20.78 -21.46
N ALA A 66 8.92 -22.07 -21.74
CA ALA A 66 10.24 -22.69 -21.67
C ALA A 66 11.26 -21.95 -22.55
N ILE A 67 12.50 -21.81 -22.05
CA ILE A 67 13.59 -21.12 -22.78
C ILE A 67 13.79 -21.60 -24.21
N HIS A 68 13.49 -22.89 -24.49
CA HIS A 68 13.58 -23.47 -25.84
C HIS A 68 12.58 -22.87 -26.83
N MET A 69 11.45 -22.37 -26.33
CA MET A 69 10.38 -21.75 -27.13
C MET A 69 10.44 -20.21 -27.09
N ASN A 70 11.15 -19.64 -26.13
CA ASN A 70 11.37 -18.19 -25.99
C ASN A 70 12.85 -17.92 -25.74
N ARG A 71 13.67 -17.96 -26.78
CA ARG A 71 15.14 -17.79 -26.71
C ARG A 71 15.54 -16.37 -26.24
N ALA A 72 14.69 -15.38 -26.45
CA ALA A 72 14.93 -13.99 -26.06
C ALA A 72 14.41 -13.65 -24.66
N ALA A 73 13.99 -14.63 -23.84
CA ALA A 73 13.42 -14.40 -22.53
C ALA A 73 14.35 -13.56 -21.61
N ASN A 74 15.66 -13.73 -21.75
CA ASN A 74 16.67 -13.00 -20.96
C ASN A 74 17.17 -11.70 -21.62
N ASP A 75 16.68 -11.35 -22.81
CA ASP A 75 17.12 -10.19 -23.58
C ASP A 75 16.17 -8.99 -23.44
N GLY A 76 15.31 -8.99 -22.40
CA GLY A 76 14.33 -7.93 -22.16
C GLY A 76 12.93 -8.26 -22.69
N PHE A 77 12.38 -9.41 -22.32
CA PHE A 77 11.04 -9.84 -22.74
C PHE A 77 9.95 -8.89 -22.24
N LYS A 78 9.09 -8.42 -23.14
CA LYS A 78 7.95 -7.57 -22.85
C LYS A 78 6.70 -8.42 -22.64
N TYR A 79 6.22 -8.51 -21.41
CA TYR A 79 5.00 -9.24 -21.07
C TYR A 79 3.75 -8.59 -21.66
N ASN A 80 2.87 -9.41 -22.24
CA ASN A 80 1.51 -9.04 -22.61
C ASN A 80 0.56 -9.57 -21.52
N LEU A 81 -0.04 -8.68 -20.74
CA LEU A 81 -0.91 -9.05 -19.62
C LEU A 81 -2.07 -9.96 -20.04
N GLN A 82 -2.63 -9.74 -21.23
CA GLN A 82 -3.76 -10.52 -21.75
C GLN A 82 -3.40 -11.94 -22.18
N VAL A 83 -2.12 -12.21 -22.43
CA VAL A 83 -1.65 -13.48 -22.98
C VAL A 83 -0.77 -14.23 -21.98
N ASP A 84 0.22 -13.52 -21.41
CA ASP A 84 1.30 -14.14 -20.64
C ASP A 84 0.94 -14.29 -19.14
N MET A 85 -0.05 -13.53 -18.65
CA MET A 85 -0.36 -13.43 -17.21
C MET A 85 -1.65 -14.14 -16.80
N LEU A 86 -2.18 -15.02 -17.64
CA LEU A 86 -3.38 -15.80 -17.31
C LEU A 86 -3.01 -17.04 -16.48
N PRO A 87 -3.50 -17.16 -15.24
CA PRO A 87 -3.16 -18.28 -14.37
C PRO A 87 -3.86 -19.57 -14.79
N LEU A 88 -3.10 -20.65 -14.81
CA LEU A 88 -3.56 -22.01 -15.02
C LEU A 88 -4.27 -22.51 -13.75
N LEU A 89 -5.50 -23.01 -13.91
CA LEU A 89 -6.33 -23.55 -12.82
C LEU A 89 -6.38 -25.10 -12.84
N SER A 90 -6.33 -25.71 -14.03
CA SER A 90 -6.53 -27.15 -14.16
C SER A 90 -5.96 -27.70 -15.46
N GLY A 91 -5.96 -29.05 -15.62
CA GLY A 91 -5.43 -29.73 -16.78
C GLY A 91 -6.38 -29.82 -18.00
N GLY A 92 -7.54 -29.20 -17.99
CA GLY A 92 -8.46 -29.16 -19.15
C GLY A 92 -9.26 -30.44 -19.39
N ASP A 93 -9.53 -31.22 -18.33
CA ASP A 93 -10.32 -32.46 -18.41
C ASP A 93 -11.81 -32.13 -18.16
N ASP A 94 -12.75 -32.87 -18.74
CA ASP A 94 -14.21 -32.68 -18.62
C ASP A 94 -14.78 -32.84 -17.18
N ARG A 95 -13.95 -33.24 -16.23
CA ARG A 95 -14.28 -33.36 -14.80
C ARG A 95 -13.91 -32.13 -13.98
N GLN A 96 -13.58 -31.01 -14.63
CA GLN A 96 -13.21 -29.79 -13.93
C GLN A 96 -14.35 -29.24 -13.06
N LYS A 97 -14.02 -28.88 -11.84
CA LYS A 97 -14.85 -27.96 -11.11
C LYS A 97 -14.78 -26.58 -11.77
N ASP A 98 -15.92 -26.07 -12.19
CA ASP A 98 -16.07 -24.67 -12.56
C ASP A 98 -15.58 -23.78 -11.39
N PHE A 99 -14.85 -22.72 -11.71
CA PHE A 99 -14.28 -21.83 -10.70
C PHE A 99 -15.33 -21.28 -9.73
N LYS A 100 -16.52 -20.93 -10.23
CA LYS A 100 -17.66 -20.51 -9.40
C LYS A 100 -18.09 -21.60 -8.42
N GLN A 101 -17.96 -22.88 -8.82
CA GLN A 101 -18.22 -24.00 -7.91
C GLN A 101 -17.15 -24.15 -6.83
N ILE A 102 -15.89 -23.85 -7.15
CA ILE A 102 -14.81 -23.82 -6.13
C ILE A 102 -15.11 -22.76 -5.07
N ILE A 103 -15.52 -21.55 -5.50
CA ILE A 103 -15.91 -20.47 -4.57
C ILE A 103 -17.11 -20.91 -3.71
N ALA A 104 -18.12 -21.53 -4.33
CA ALA A 104 -19.33 -21.99 -3.64
C ALA A 104 -19.01 -23.05 -2.57
N ASP A 105 -18.17 -24.02 -2.92
CA ASP A 105 -17.72 -25.08 -2.01
C ASP A 105 -16.94 -24.49 -0.81
N GLU A 106 -16.04 -23.55 -1.07
CA GLU A 106 -15.20 -22.92 -0.04
C GLU A 106 -16.03 -22.07 0.95
N LEU A 107 -17.05 -21.38 0.45
CA LEU A 107 -17.94 -20.55 1.27
C LEU A 107 -19.13 -21.31 1.88
N GLY A 108 -19.34 -22.56 1.48
CA GLY A 108 -20.50 -23.35 1.91
C GLY A 108 -21.83 -22.77 1.41
N VAL A 109 -21.86 -22.21 0.20
CA VAL A 109 -23.04 -21.61 -0.42
C VAL A 109 -23.39 -22.32 -1.74
N LYS A 110 -24.57 -22.05 -2.28
CA LYS A 110 -24.92 -22.54 -3.61
C LYS A 110 -24.28 -21.64 -4.67
N LYS A 111 -23.86 -22.22 -5.77
CA LYS A 111 -23.29 -21.50 -6.91
C LYS A 111 -24.23 -20.41 -7.45
N GLU A 112 -25.53 -20.71 -7.46
CA GLU A 112 -26.58 -19.82 -7.96
C GLU A 112 -26.75 -18.58 -7.09
N ASP A 113 -26.42 -18.67 -5.81
CA ASP A 113 -26.56 -17.57 -4.85
C ASP A 113 -25.41 -16.55 -4.96
N ILE A 114 -24.33 -16.86 -5.67
CA ILE A 114 -23.20 -15.95 -5.89
C ILE A 114 -23.60 -14.90 -6.94
N LEU A 115 -23.73 -13.64 -6.50
CA LEU A 115 -24.16 -12.52 -7.33
C LEU A 115 -23.00 -11.72 -7.94
N GLY A 116 -21.87 -11.65 -7.25
CA GLY A 116 -20.70 -10.89 -7.68
C GLY A 116 -19.49 -11.13 -6.77
N HIS A 117 -18.35 -10.61 -7.16
CA HIS A 117 -17.12 -10.75 -6.39
C HIS A 117 -16.10 -9.67 -6.73
N ASP A 118 -15.22 -9.39 -5.78
CA ASP A 118 -13.93 -8.72 -5.98
C ASP A 118 -12.87 -9.68 -5.43
N LEU A 119 -12.24 -10.42 -6.34
CA LEU A 119 -11.26 -11.46 -6.03
C LEU A 119 -9.92 -11.15 -6.67
N TYR A 120 -8.86 -11.46 -5.95
CA TYR A 120 -7.49 -11.16 -6.32
C TYR A 120 -6.61 -12.39 -6.16
N LEU A 121 -5.62 -12.52 -7.03
CA LEU A 121 -4.55 -13.49 -6.85
C LEU A 121 -3.61 -13.00 -5.74
N TYR A 122 -3.08 -13.91 -4.96
CA TYR A 122 -1.98 -13.62 -4.06
C TYR A 122 -0.89 -14.70 -4.14
N ASN A 123 0.34 -14.27 -3.89
CA ASN A 123 1.50 -15.16 -3.81
C ASN A 123 1.46 -15.90 -2.46
N ARG A 124 1.56 -17.22 -2.51
CA ARG A 124 1.53 -18.09 -1.31
C ARG A 124 2.89 -18.31 -0.65
N MET A 125 3.95 -17.73 -1.19
CA MET A 125 5.25 -17.79 -0.53
C MET A 125 5.17 -17.15 0.85
N ALA A 126 5.57 -17.90 1.87
CA ALA A 126 5.56 -17.40 3.24
C ALA A 126 6.53 -16.22 3.41
N PRO A 127 6.20 -15.23 4.25
CA PRO A 127 7.15 -14.21 4.64
C PRO A 127 8.40 -14.84 5.26
N SER A 128 9.56 -14.21 5.05
CA SER A 128 10.82 -14.70 5.61
C SER A 128 11.69 -13.57 6.15
N ILE A 129 12.40 -13.83 7.23
CA ILE A 129 13.52 -13.02 7.69
C ILE A 129 14.79 -13.70 7.19
N TRP A 130 15.70 -12.92 6.61
CA TRP A 130 16.90 -13.45 5.98
C TRP A 130 18.04 -12.43 5.97
N GLY A 131 19.17 -12.81 5.38
CA GLY A 131 20.41 -12.05 5.38
C GLY A 131 21.44 -12.68 6.31
N ALA A 132 22.68 -12.27 6.19
CA ALA A 132 23.77 -12.80 7.01
C ALA A 132 23.59 -12.54 8.52
N ASN A 133 22.87 -11.46 8.86
CA ASN A 133 22.55 -11.03 10.22
C ASN A 133 21.04 -10.94 10.46
N GLU A 134 20.23 -11.60 9.63
CA GLU A 134 18.75 -11.55 9.72
C GLU A 134 18.21 -10.11 9.60
N GLU A 135 18.84 -9.30 8.77
CA GLU A 135 18.55 -7.87 8.66
C GLU A 135 17.44 -7.50 7.67
N PHE A 136 16.94 -8.47 6.88
CA PHE A 136 15.91 -8.24 5.87
C PHE A 136 14.63 -9.02 6.16
N ILE A 137 13.51 -8.46 5.77
CA ILE A 137 12.23 -9.15 5.68
C ILE A 137 11.77 -9.15 4.23
N SER A 138 11.27 -10.29 3.75
CA SER A 138 10.61 -10.39 2.46
C SER A 138 9.20 -10.94 2.61
N ALA A 139 8.26 -10.29 1.96
CA ALA A 139 6.84 -10.67 1.94
C ALA A 139 6.15 -10.04 0.73
N GLY A 140 4.95 -10.49 0.42
CA GLY A 140 4.04 -9.74 -0.45
C GLY A 140 3.45 -8.54 0.30
N HIS A 141 3.14 -7.48 -0.44
CA HIS A 141 2.40 -6.30 0.05
C HIS A 141 3.09 -5.55 1.22
N LEU A 142 4.43 -5.52 1.27
CA LEU A 142 5.13 -4.61 2.18
C LEU A 142 4.76 -3.15 1.84
N ASP A 143 4.65 -2.87 0.58
CA ASP A 143 4.02 -1.68 0.04
C ASP A 143 2.50 -1.90 -0.08
N ASP A 144 1.62 -1.26 0.74
CA ASP A 144 2.02 -0.36 1.84
C ASP A 144 1.49 -0.85 3.21
N LEU A 145 1.32 -2.18 3.36
CA LEU A 145 0.90 -2.74 4.65
C LEU A 145 1.95 -2.52 5.76
N GLN A 146 3.21 -2.28 5.41
CA GLN A 146 4.26 -2.00 6.39
C GLN A 146 4.04 -0.65 7.07
N CYS A 147 3.77 0.42 6.31
CA CYS A 147 3.41 1.72 6.87
C CYS A 147 2.04 1.70 7.55
N GLY A 148 1.06 0.99 6.95
CA GLY A 148 -0.26 0.79 7.57
C GLY A 148 -0.17 0.13 8.94
N PHE A 149 0.62 -0.93 9.08
CA PHE A 149 0.89 -1.60 10.36
C PHE A 149 1.60 -0.66 11.35
N ALA A 150 2.64 0.06 10.89
CA ALA A 150 3.38 0.99 11.73
C ALA A 150 2.49 2.12 12.27
N SER A 151 1.64 2.69 11.42
CA SER A 151 0.67 3.74 11.79
C SER A 151 -0.33 3.25 12.84
N LEU A 152 -0.89 2.05 12.65
CA LEU A 152 -1.81 1.45 13.63
C LEU A 152 -1.14 1.19 14.97
N LYS A 153 0.08 0.63 14.97
CA LYS A 153 0.84 0.38 16.20
C LYS A 153 1.18 1.66 16.94
N ALA A 154 1.54 2.71 16.20
CA ALA A 154 1.84 4.01 16.75
C ALA A 154 0.60 4.67 17.39
N LEU A 155 -0.56 4.65 16.70
CA LEU A 155 -1.82 5.17 17.24
C LEU A 155 -2.22 4.46 18.54
N LEU A 156 -2.11 3.11 18.58
CA LEU A 156 -2.45 2.32 19.78
C LEU A 156 -1.48 2.54 20.96
N ALA A 157 -0.27 3.02 20.69
CA ALA A 157 0.77 3.25 21.70
C ALA A 157 0.93 4.73 22.06
N GLY A 158 0.42 5.66 21.24
CA GLY A 158 0.45 7.10 21.47
C GLY A 158 -0.58 7.55 22.48
N TYR A 159 -0.31 8.68 23.12
CA TYR A 159 -1.24 9.35 24.01
C TYR A 159 -1.06 10.87 23.97
N ASN A 160 -2.15 11.58 23.74
CA ASN A 160 -2.20 13.04 23.79
C ASN A 160 -3.62 13.47 24.18
N ASP A 161 -3.76 14.34 25.15
CA ASP A 161 -5.04 14.88 25.62
C ASP A 161 -5.37 16.28 25.05
N GLU A 162 -4.42 16.89 24.32
CA GLU A 162 -4.61 18.20 23.68
C GLU A 162 -4.99 18.10 22.19
N SER A 163 -4.85 16.91 21.56
CA SER A 163 -5.12 16.68 20.14
C SER A 163 -6.03 15.48 19.93
N ILE A 164 -6.60 15.37 18.74
CA ILE A 164 -7.36 14.18 18.30
C ILE A 164 -6.48 13.40 17.33
N ASP A 165 -6.02 12.25 17.78
CA ASP A 165 -5.20 11.37 16.97
C ASP A 165 -6.06 10.55 16.01
N ILE A 166 -5.71 10.58 14.73
CA ILE A 166 -6.46 9.90 13.67
C ILE A 166 -5.50 9.13 12.77
N MET A 167 -5.79 7.86 12.55
CA MET A 167 -5.22 7.08 11.46
C MET A 167 -6.28 6.92 10.38
N ALA A 168 -5.96 7.32 9.16
CA ALA A 168 -6.79 7.07 7.98
C ALA A 168 -6.08 6.07 7.06
N CYS A 169 -6.73 4.94 6.76
CA CYS A 169 -6.26 3.96 5.82
C CYS A 169 -7.18 3.99 4.59
N PHE A 170 -6.61 4.24 3.43
CA PHE A 170 -7.33 4.32 2.17
C PHE A 170 -7.13 3.05 1.34
N ASP A 171 -8.07 2.79 0.45
CA ASP A 171 -8.02 1.70 -0.52
C ASP A 171 -7.74 2.26 -1.93
N ASN A 172 -7.30 1.40 -2.84
CA ASN A 172 -7.11 1.69 -4.26
C ASN A 172 -6.06 2.78 -4.57
N GLU A 173 -5.06 2.96 -3.72
CA GLU A 173 -3.96 3.88 -3.98
C GLU A 173 -3.28 3.55 -5.31
N GLU A 174 -2.95 2.30 -5.54
CA GLU A 174 -2.19 1.75 -6.68
C GLU A 174 -2.87 1.92 -8.05
N VAL A 175 -4.14 2.26 -8.04
CA VAL A 175 -4.94 2.54 -9.25
C VAL A 175 -5.46 3.98 -9.28
N GLY A 176 -4.84 4.87 -8.51
CA GLY A 176 -5.04 6.32 -8.57
C GLY A 176 -6.05 6.89 -7.59
N SER A 177 -6.40 6.18 -6.51
CA SER A 177 -7.22 6.69 -5.38
C SER A 177 -8.64 7.17 -5.72
N GLY A 178 -9.09 7.06 -6.98
CA GLY A 178 -10.34 7.62 -7.49
C GLY A 178 -11.60 6.80 -7.17
N THR A 179 -11.65 6.11 -6.03
CA THR A 179 -12.82 5.33 -5.59
C THR A 179 -13.43 5.93 -4.33
N LYS A 180 -14.64 5.49 -3.94
CA LYS A 180 -15.33 6.01 -2.75
C LYS A 180 -14.57 5.79 -1.43
N GLN A 181 -13.62 4.88 -1.38
CA GLN A 181 -12.76 4.56 -0.24
C GLN A 181 -11.28 4.95 -0.47
N GLY A 182 -10.96 5.57 -1.58
CA GLY A 182 -9.63 6.08 -1.91
C GLY A 182 -9.36 7.47 -1.36
N ALA A 183 -8.11 7.91 -1.40
CA ALA A 183 -7.69 9.21 -0.88
C ALA A 183 -8.31 10.40 -1.63
N ASP A 184 -8.72 10.23 -2.89
CA ASP A 184 -9.41 11.27 -3.69
C ASP A 184 -10.91 11.39 -3.39
N SER A 185 -11.42 10.53 -2.52
CA SER A 185 -12.82 10.60 -2.10
C SER A 185 -13.05 11.62 -0.98
N THR A 186 -14.31 11.89 -0.69
CA THR A 186 -14.69 12.75 0.45
C THR A 186 -14.60 12.03 1.80
N LEU A 187 -14.19 10.76 1.84
CA LEU A 187 -14.19 9.91 3.04
C LEU A 187 -13.49 10.58 4.22
N LEU A 188 -12.27 11.09 4.03
CA LEU A 188 -11.51 11.77 5.08
C LEU A 188 -12.23 13.03 5.54
N ARG A 189 -12.52 13.94 4.62
CA ARG A 189 -13.20 15.21 4.92
C ARG A 189 -14.53 15.00 5.65
N ASP A 190 -15.38 14.13 5.11
CA ASP A 190 -16.72 13.91 5.68
C ASP A 190 -16.63 13.24 7.05
N THR A 191 -15.63 12.39 7.28
CA THR A 191 -15.36 11.79 8.58
C THR A 191 -14.88 12.83 9.58
N LEU A 192 -13.96 13.72 9.22
CA LEU A 192 -13.48 14.81 10.08
C LEU A 192 -14.60 15.78 10.45
N ILE A 193 -15.45 16.16 9.48
CA ILE A 193 -16.63 17.01 9.73
C ILE A 193 -17.59 16.31 10.72
N ARG A 194 -17.83 15.03 10.57
CA ARG A 194 -18.70 14.27 11.49
C ARG A 194 -18.13 14.17 12.89
N ILE A 195 -16.80 14.00 13.02
CA ILE A 195 -16.13 14.03 14.35
C ILE A 195 -16.30 15.41 14.97
N ASN A 196 -16.01 16.49 14.23
CA ASN A 196 -16.19 17.87 14.70
C ASN A 196 -17.61 18.12 15.22
N ASN A 197 -18.63 17.71 14.44
CA ASN A 197 -20.04 17.89 14.82
C ASN A 197 -20.41 17.04 16.05
N ALA A 198 -19.90 15.81 16.15
CA ALA A 198 -20.13 14.96 17.31
C ALA A 198 -19.54 15.52 18.61
N LEU A 199 -18.48 16.34 18.51
CA LEU A 199 -17.88 17.09 19.60
C LEU A 199 -18.61 18.41 19.92
N GLY A 200 -19.72 18.71 19.23
CA GLY A 200 -20.48 19.93 19.43
C GLY A 200 -19.79 21.21 18.92
N LYS A 201 -18.85 21.06 17.99
CA LYS A 201 -18.08 22.16 17.39
C LYS A 201 -18.79 22.71 16.16
N THR A 202 -18.49 23.97 15.84
CA THR A 202 -19.03 24.68 14.66
C THR A 202 -18.24 24.37 13.40
N GLU A 203 -18.74 24.80 12.23
CA GLU A 203 -18.01 24.75 10.96
C GLU A 203 -16.72 25.58 11.00
N GLU A 204 -16.75 26.76 11.65
CA GLU A 204 -15.56 27.58 11.85
C GLU A 204 -14.49 26.86 12.70
N ASP A 205 -14.92 26.15 13.75
CA ASP A 205 -14.01 25.32 14.56
C ASP A 205 -13.36 24.21 13.72
N TYR A 206 -14.11 23.60 12.79
CA TYR A 206 -13.57 22.62 11.85
C TYR A 206 -12.46 23.20 10.99
N HIS A 207 -12.69 24.36 10.36
CA HIS A 207 -11.69 24.99 9.49
C HIS A 207 -10.44 25.41 10.27
N ARG A 208 -10.60 25.89 11.49
CA ARG A 208 -9.49 26.23 12.38
C ARG A 208 -8.70 24.98 12.80
N ALA A 209 -9.40 23.92 13.20
CA ALA A 209 -8.77 22.66 13.56
C ALA A 209 -7.97 22.08 12.38
N LEU A 210 -8.55 22.10 11.18
CA LEU A 210 -7.90 21.60 9.96
C LEU A 210 -6.62 22.37 9.64
N ALA A 211 -6.68 23.73 9.73
CA ALA A 211 -5.52 24.58 9.50
C ALA A 211 -4.38 24.36 10.53
N SER A 212 -4.73 23.92 11.76
CA SER A 212 -3.78 23.61 12.82
C SER A 212 -3.38 22.14 12.87
N SER A 213 -3.92 21.31 11.98
CA SER A 213 -3.60 19.87 11.92
C SER A 213 -2.28 19.62 11.20
N PHE A 214 -1.68 18.47 11.52
CA PHE A 214 -0.48 17.98 10.85
C PHE A 214 -0.65 16.51 10.44
N MET A 215 -0.28 16.18 9.20
CA MET A 215 -0.41 14.84 8.64
C MET A 215 0.96 14.24 8.29
N LEU A 216 1.22 13.02 8.75
CA LEU A 216 2.21 12.13 8.14
C LEU A 216 1.50 11.29 7.06
N SER A 217 1.81 11.54 5.81
CA SER A 217 1.43 10.68 4.71
C SER A 217 2.48 9.58 4.58
N ALA A 218 2.10 8.36 4.88
CA ALA A 218 3.03 7.24 4.98
C ALA A 218 2.77 6.23 3.86
N ASP A 219 3.80 5.97 3.07
CA ASP A 219 3.81 5.08 1.92
C ASP A 219 5.27 4.72 1.61
N ASN A 220 5.57 3.43 1.34
CA ASN A 220 6.95 2.97 1.26
C ASN A 220 7.81 3.74 0.22
N ALA A 221 9.10 3.71 0.39
CA ALA A 221 10.07 4.42 -0.43
C ALA A 221 11.05 3.46 -1.12
N HIS A 222 11.72 3.92 -2.16
CA HIS A 222 12.75 3.12 -2.83
C HIS A 222 14.05 3.12 -2.06
N ALA A 223 14.65 1.95 -1.80
CA ALA A 223 16.05 1.83 -1.41
C ALA A 223 16.96 1.86 -2.64
N VAL A 224 18.22 2.26 -2.46
CA VAL A 224 19.26 2.12 -3.49
C VAL A 224 19.37 0.65 -3.88
N HIS A 225 19.19 0.36 -5.17
CA HIS A 225 19.32 -1.01 -5.67
C HIS A 225 20.81 -1.40 -5.74
N PRO A 226 21.24 -2.49 -5.08
CA PRO A 226 22.67 -2.81 -4.94
C PRO A 226 23.37 -3.06 -6.28
N ASN A 227 22.66 -3.57 -7.29
CA ASN A 227 23.19 -3.83 -8.61
C ASN A 227 22.95 -2.69 -9.62
N HIS A 228 22.11 -1.69 -9.26
CA HIS A 228 21.69 -0.59 -10.13
C HIS A 228 21.61 0.73 -9.37
N PRO A 229 22.71 1.16 -8.69
CA PRO A 229 22.72 2.41 -7.93
C PRO A 229 22.49 3.65 -8.83
N GLU A 230 22.75 3.53 -10.12
CA GLU A 230 22.54 4.58 -11.11
C GLU A 230 21.06 4.98 -11.30
N HIS A 231 20.11 4.22 -10.77
CA HIS A 231 18.69 4.58 -10.81
C HIS A 231 18.27 5.54 -9.70
N THR A 232 19.12 5.76 -8.70
CA THR A 232 18.88 6.65 -7.56
C THR A 232 19.58 7.98 -7.77
N ASP A 233 19.07 9.06 -7.16
CA ASP A 233 19.79 10.34 -7.07
C ASP A 233 21.10 10.14 -6.32
N VAL A 234 22.19 10.80 -6.78
CA VAL A 234 23.52 10.55 -6.25
C VAL A 234 23.77 11.15 -4.86
N THR A 235 22.92 12.08 -4.42
CA THR A 235 23.06 12.79 -3.13
C THR A 235 21.96 12.42 -2.13
N ASN A 236 20.77 12.03 -2.61
CA ASN A 236 19.63 11.67 -1.79
C ASN A 236 19.40 10.15 -1.84
N CYS A 237 20.38 9.41 -1.35
CA CYS A 237 20.36 7.94 -1.30
C CYS A 237 19.67 7.45 -0.03
N THR A 238 18.88 6.39 -0.17
CA THR A 238 18.14 5.77 0.92
C THR A 238 18.47 4.29 1.01
N TYR A 239 18.71 3.78 2.21
CA TYR A 239 19.16 2.43 2.46
C TYR A 239 18.28 1.75 3.49
N MET A 240 18.04 0.45 3.34
CA MET A 240 17.30 -0.35 4.31
C MET A 240 18.02 -0.39 5.66
N ASN A 241 17.25 -0.38 6.74
CA ASN A 241 17.72 -0.36 8.14
C ASN A 241 18.41 0.93 8.61
N GLU A 242 18.39 1.98 7.79
CA GLU A 242 19.01 3.27 8.09
C GLU A 242 18.00 4.36 8.51
N GLY A 243 16.73 3.98 8.68
CA GLY A 243 15.69 4.87 9.22
C GLY A 243 14.62 5.30 8.23
N VAL A 244 13.73 6.16 8.73
CA VAL A 244 12.57 6.64 7.98
C VAL A 244 12.99 7.60 6.88
N VAL A 245 12.42 7.44 5.70
CA VAL A 245 12.67 8.28 4.54
C VAL A 245 11.66 9.42 4.49
N VAL A 246 12.15 10.67 4.40
CA VAL A 246 11.34 11.85 4.07
C VAL A 246 11.43 12.06 2.56
N LYS A 247 10.28 12.06 1.89
CA LYS A 247 10.19 12.20 0.43
C LYS A 247 9.98 13.65 0.05
N SER A 248 10.71 14.16 -0.94
CA SER A 248 10.52 15.51 -1.48
C SER A 248 10.52 15.51 -3.01
N HIS A 249 9.73 16.43 -3.61
CA HIS A 249 9.64 16.56 -5.06
C HIS A 249 9.32 18.01 -5.45
N ALA A 250 10.14 18.62 -6.28
CA ALA A 250 9.95 20.00 -6.74
C ALA A 250 8.60 20.21 -7.49
N GLY A 251 8.10 19.20 -8.18
CA GLY A 251 6.80 19.21 -8.85
C GLY A 251 5.61 18.91 -7.94
N GLN A 252 5.80 18.93 -6.60
CA GLN A 252 4.74 18.72 -5.59
C GLN A 252 3.96 17.41 -5.75
N LYS A 253 4.63 16.35 -6.17
CA LYS A 253 4.06 14.99 -6.15
C LYS A 253 4.09 14.37 -4.74
N TYR A 254 4.86 14.99 -3.85
CA TYR A 254 4.87 14.76 -2.41
C TYR A 254 4.50 16.06 -1.71
N THR A 255 3.89 15.96 -0.56
CA THR A 255 3.39 17.12 0.21
C THR A 255 4.49 17.87 0.97
N SER A 256 5.65 17.27 1.10
CA SER A 256 6.76 17.77 1.93
C SER A 256 7.23 19.14 1.50
N ASP A 257 7.34 20.03 2.46
CA ASP A 257 7.94 21.37 2.34
C ASP A 257 8.93 21.64 3.49
N GLY A 258 9.52 22.83 3.51
CA GLY A 258 10.53 23.19 4.53
C GLY A 258 9.96 23.19 5.96
N VAL A 259 8.70 23.56 6.14
CA VAL A 259 8.03 23.61 7.46
C VAL A 259 7.75 22.20 7.95
N SER A 260 7.09 21.39 7.13
CA SER A 260 6.70 20.03 7.49
C SER A 260 7.93 19.12 7.71
N MET A 261 8.99 19.28 6.89
CA MET A 261 10.26 18.60 7.11
C MET A 261 10.94 18.99 8.43
N ALA A 262 10.87 20.27 8.83
CA ALA A 262 11.42 20.72 10.11
C ALA A 262 10.68 20.11 11.31
N VAL A 263 9.37 20.02 11.23
CA VAL A 263 8.54 19.32 12.24
C VAL A 263 8.97 17.87 12.39
N VAL A 264 9.01 17.12 11.29
CA VAL A 264 9.40 15.70 11.33
C VAL A 264 10.83 15.53 11.84
N LYS A 265 11.76 16.39 11.45
CA LYS A 265 13.14 16.37 11.97
C LYS A 265 13.18 16.57 13.49
N SER A 266 12.35 17.48 14.01
CA SER A 266 12.24 17.69 15.45
C SER A 266 11.66 16.47 16.17
N LEU A 267 10.57 15.88 15.64
CA LEU A 267 9.95 14.68 16.20
C LEU A 267 10.93 13.50 16.22
N ALA A 268 11.59 13.24 15.10
CA ALA A 268 12.56 12.16 14.94
C ALA A 268 13.75 12.30 15.91
N SER A 269 14.29 13.52 16.04
CA SER A 269 15.36 13.82 16.99
C SER A 269 14.94 13.54 18.44
N GLY A 270 13.69 13.84 18.79
CA GLY A 270 13.17 13.59 20.14
C GLY A 270 12.89 12.13 20.43
N ALA A 271 12.67 11.32 19.39
CA ALA A 271 12.40 9.89 19.47
C ALA A 271 13.64 9.02 19.17
N ASP A 272 14.81 9.61 18.94
CA ASP A 272 16.04 8.94 18.53
C ASP A 272 15.87 8.08 17.26
N VAL A 273 15.11 8.62 16.29
CA VAL A 273 14.82 7.96 15.01
C VAL A 273 15.71 8.55 13.91
N PRO A 274 16.52 7.74 13.21
CA PRO A 274 17.29 8.21 12.08
C PRO A 274 16.37 8.55 10.90
N LEU A 275 16.70 9.65 10.19
CA LEU A 275 16.00 10.09 8.98
C LEU A 275 16.92 10.03 7.78
N GLN A 276 16.34 9.62 6.66
CA GLN A 276 16.93 9.69 5.34
C GLN A 276 16.10 10.62 4.44
N TYR A 277 16.68 11.13 3.38
CA TYR A 277 15.99 12.02 2.45
C TYR A 277 16.00 11.43 1.06
N PHE A 278 14.84 11.44 0.42
CA PHE A 278 14.64 10.94 -0.92
C PHE A 278 14.22 12.06 -1.87
N ALA A 279 14.88 12.11 -3.00
CA ALA A 279 14.44 12.86 -4.17
C ALA A 279 14.58 11.96 -5.41
N ASN A 280 13.64 12.07 -6.33
CA ASN A 280 13.77 11.39 -7.62
C ASN A 280 14.96 11.97 -8.41
N ARG A 281 15.64 11.14 -9.19
CA ARG A 281 16.55 11.65 -10.22
C ARG A 281 15.77 12.62 -11.12
N SER A 282 16.38 13.78 -11.40
CA SER A 282 15.73 14.84 -12.18
C SER A 282 15.35 14.44 -13.60
N ASP A 283 15.98 13.39 -14.14
CA ASP A 283 15.71 12.82 -15.47
C ASP A 283 14.71 11.64 -15.45
N LYS A 284 14.12 11.31 -14.29
CA LYS A 284 13.12 10.27 -14.13
C LYS A 284 11.78 10.84 -13.68
N ALA A 285 10.71 10.39 -14.33
CA ALA A 285 9.37 10.67 -13.86
C ALA A 285 9.10 9.82 -12.62
N GLY A 286 9.22 10.41 -11.45
CA GLY A 286 8.91 9.73 -10.20
C GLY A 286 7.42 9.38 -10.07
N GLY A 287 7.11 8.47 -9.15
CA GLY A 287 5.75 8.20 -8.68
C GLY A 287 5.12 9.39 -7.95
N SER A 288 3.92 9.21 -7.48
CA SER A 288 3.17 10.11 -6.60
C SER A 288 2.69 9.25 -5.43
N THR A 289 2.23 9.88 -4.36
CA THR A 289 1.65 9.22 -3.20
C THR A 289 0.24 9.73 -2.93
N LEU A 290 -0.41 9.14 -1.93
CA LEU A 290 -1.75 9.52 -1.52
C LEU A 290 -1.80 10.89 -0.81
N GLY A 291 -0.68 11.40 -0.29
CA GLY A 291 -0.65 12.59 0.55
C GLY A 291 -1.17 13.85 -0.15
N ASN A 292 -0.65 14.16 -1.32
CA ASN A 292 -1.09 15.32 -2.11
C ASN A 292 -2.55 15.18 -2.59
N ILE A 293 -3.03 13.95 -2.80
CA ILE A 293 -4.41 13.65 -3.17
C ILE A 293 -5.34 13.89 -1.96
N ALA A 294 -5.00 13.33 -0.80
CA ALA A 294 -5.77 13.52 0.44
C ALA A 294 -5.83 15.00 0.85
N MET A 295 -4.74 15.76 0.69
CA MET A 295 -4.70 17.19 0.96
C MET A 295 -5.64 18.02 0.08
N ALA A 296 -5.98 17.58 -1.12
CA ALA A 296 -6.98 18.24 -1.95
C ALA A 296 -8.39 18.15 -1.33
N GLN A 297 -8.64 17.16 -0.50
CA GLN A 297 -9.91 16.96 0.21
C GLN A 297 -9.90 17.57 1.62
N ALA A 298 -8.74 17.62 2.29
CA ALA A 298 -8.59 18.11 3.65
C ALA A 298 -7.23 18.83 3.80
N SER A 299 -7.21 20.12 3.47
CA SER A 299 -5.98 20.92 3.38
C SER A 299 -5.38 21.19 4.77
N MET A 300 -4.20 20.63 5.05
CA MET A 300 -3.46 20.80 6.30
C MET A 300 -1.95 20.72 6.03
N ASN A 301 -1.12 21.06 7.02
CA ASN A 301 0.31 20.83 6.92
C ASN A 301 0.60 19.32 6.83
N ALA A 302 1.41 18.92 5.85
CA ALA A 302 1.66 17.49 5.62
C ALA A 302 3.09 17.22 5.16
N VAL A 303 3.57 16.02 5.42
CA VAL A 303 4.85 15.52 4.96
C VAL A 303 4.71 14.07 4.50
N ASP A 304 5.32 13.74 3.38
CA ASP A 304 5.41 12.36 2.90
C ASP A 304 6.63 11.66 3.46
N ILE A 305 6.39 10.54 4.12
CA ILE A 305 7.42 9.65 4.63
C ILE A 305 7.24 8.25 4.07
N GLY A 306 8.26 7.41 4.22
CA GLY A 306 8.18 6.00 3.82
C GLY A 306 9.30 5.17 4.40
N LEU A 307 9.20 3.85 4.19
CA LEU A 307 10.22 2.90 4.56
C LEU A 307 10.95 2.41 3.32
N PRO A 308 12.30 2.39 3.33
CA PRO A 308 13.07 2.03 2.15
C PRO A 308 12.94 0.53 1.86
N GLN A 309 12.55 0.18 0.65
CA GLN A 309 12.41 -1.20 0.20
C GLN A 309 13.01 -1.43 -1.19
N LEU A 310 13.24 -2.69 -1.52
CA LEU A 310 13.59 -3.19 -2.85
C LEU A 310 12.42 -3.93 -3.47
N ALA A 311 12.41 -3.99 -4.79
CA ALA A 311 11.43 -4.72 -5.56
C ALA A 311 9.97 -4.31 -5.26
N MET A 312 9.73 -3.02 -5.00
CA MET A 312 8.37 -2.46 -4.89
C MET A 312 7.52 -2.91 -6.07
N HIS A 313 6.26 -3.29 -5.79
CA HIS A 313 5.32 -3.87 -6.78
C HIS A 313 5.67 -5.27 -7.29
N SER A 314 6.62 -5.95 -6.65
CA SER A 314 6.82 -7.39 -6.81
C SER A 314 5.73 -8.17 -6.08
N SER A 315 5.48 -9.40 -6.50
CA SER A 315 4.67 -10.33 -5.69
C SER A 315 5.38 -10.75 -4.39
N TYR A 316 6.66 -10.40 -4.22
CA TYR A 316 7.49 -10.69 -3.05
C TYR A 316 8.55 -9.61 -2.90
N GLU A 317 8.31 -8.66 -2.03
CA GLU A 317 9.10 -7.44 -1.82
C GLU A 317 10.10 -7.62 -0.68
N THR A 318 11.07 -6.71 -0.54
CA THR A 318 12.12 -6.80 0.48
C THR A 318 12.33 -5.46 1.18
N ALA A 319 12.33 -5.46 2.50
CA ALA A 319 12.58 -4.26 3.32
C ALA A 319 13.54 -4.57 4.49
N GLY A 320 14.00 -3.52 5.16
CA GLY A 320 14.79 -3.63 6.38
C GLY A 320 13.92 -3.91 7.60
N ILE A 321 14.34 -4.79 8.49
CA ILE A 321 13.54 -5.14 9.69
C ILE A 321 13.49 -4.01 10.71
N LYS A 322 14.53 -3.15 10.80
CA LYS A 322 14.59 -2.04 11.76
C LYS A 322 13.66 -0.89 11.39
N ASP A 323 13.43 -0.70 10.09
CA ASP A 323 12.72 0.48 9.59
C ASP A 323 11.27 0.53 10.07
N THR A 324 10.61 -0.63 10.22
CA THR A 324 9.27 -0.70 10.81
C THR A 324 9.24 -0.17 12.25
N TYR A 325 10.26 -0.50 13.05
CA TYR A 325 10.39 0.01 14.41
C TYR A 325 10.59 1.53 14.41
N TYR A 326 11.47 2.03 13.55
CA TYR A 326 11.71 3.47 13.42
C TYR A 326 10.45 4.23 12.98
N ALA A 327 9.66 3.66 12.07
CA ALA A 327 8.38 4.24 11.68
C ALA A 327 7.40 4.31 12.85
N ILE A 328 7.23 3.21 13.61
CA ILE A 328 6.38 3.20 14.79
C ILE A 328 6.81 4.27 15.80
N ALA A 329 8.11 4.39 16.06
CA ALA A 329 8.65 5.35 17.02
C ALA A 329 8.42 6.81 16.56
N LEU A 330 8.64 7.12 15.29
CA LEU A 330 8.40 8.45 14.73
C LEU A 330 6.90 8.81 14.74
N MET A 331 6.05 7.91 14.28
CA MET A 331 4.60 8.14 14.24
C MET A 331 4.01 8.26 15.65
N LYS A 332 4.51 7.46 16.60
CA LYS A 332 4.15 7.59 18.01
C LYS A 332 4.57 8.96 18.56
N ALA A 333 5.77 9.44 18.21
CA ALA A 333 6.21 10.76 18.64
C ALA A 333 5.29 11.89 18.11
N LEU A 334 4.68 11.72 16.94
CA LEU A 334 3.63 12.64 16.46
C LEU A 334 2.38 12.52 17.34
N PHE A 335 1.86 11.31 17.57
CA PHE A 335 0.67 11.11 18.39
C PHE A 335 0.85 11.51 19.86
N ASP A 336 2.07 11.48 20.40
CA ASP A 336 2.39 11.98 21.74
C ASP A 336 2.51 13.52 21.79
N SER A 337 2.49 14.21 20.64
CA SER A 337 2.83 15.63 20.56
C SER A 337 1.61 16.48 20.19
N HIS A 338 1.54 17.68 20.76
CA HIS A 338 0.65 18.74 20.30
C HIS A 338 1.46 19.77 19.51
N ILE A 339 1.13 19.94 18.23
CA ILE A 339 1.80 20.91 17.34
C ILE A 339 0.91 22.14 17.25
N GLN A 340 1.42 23.30 17.68
CA GLN A 340 0.69 24.55 17.71
C GLN A 340 1.43 25.65 16.97
N GLU A 341 0.74 26.33 16.07
CA GLU A 341 1.22 27.57 15.48
C GLU A 341 1.06 28.72 16.51
N THR A 342 2.19 29.27 16.97
CA THR A 342 2.20 30.34 17.99
C THR A 342 2.26 31.74 17.38
N SER A 343 2.71 31.82 16.12
CA SER A 343 2.68 33.04 15.28
C SER A 343 2.86 32.63 13.81
N THR A 344 2.68 33.60 12.91
CA THR A 344 2.88 33.39 11.45
C THR A 344 4.24 32.76 11.08
N HIS A 345 5.21 32.79 12.00
CA HIS A 345 6.59 32.33 11.75
C HIS A 345 7.11 31.38 12.83
N SER A 346 6.23 30.83 13.67
CA SER A 346 6.66 30.02 14.81
C SER A 346 5.70 28.87 15.08
N LEU A 347 6.25 27.68 15.15
CA LEU A 347 5.57 26.45 15.58
C LEU A 347 6.17 25.98 16.91
N GLU A 348 5.33 25.58 17.84
CA GLU A 348 5.71 24.91 19.08
C GLU A 348 5.28 23.46 19.03
N ILE A 349 6.16 22.55 19.45
CA ILE A 349 5.89 21.12 19.58
C ILE A 349 5.94 20.79 21.08
N LYS A 350 4.79 20.60 21.68
CA LYS A 350 4.65 20.14 23.07
C LYS A 350 4.61 18.60 23.07
N ARG A 351 5.34 17.99 23.99
CA ARG A 351 5.47 16.53 24.13
C ARG A 351 4.98 16.08 25.47
#